data_6821c20d08294a53893bcbf2b0071317
#
_entry.id   6821c20d08294a53893bcbf2b0071317
#
_cell.length_a   1.000
_cell.length_b   1.000
_cell.length_c   1.000
_cell.angle_alpha   90.00
_cell.angle_beta   90.00
_cell.angle_gamma   90.00
#
_symmetry.space_group_name_H-M   'P 1'
#
loop_
_entity.id
_entity.type
_entity.pdbx_description
1 polymer ?
#
loop_
_entity_poly.entity_id
_entity_poly.type
_entity_poly.pdbx_seq_one_letter_code
_entity_poly.pdbx_strand_id
1 'polypeptide(L)'
;DGVIVARTDSLGAGLTKQIAVTSEKGDLGDQYNSFLDVDEITPETMNHGDVMISQDGKIVRPKRLPSNLYQFKAGTGEARCILDSITSLQNGADLIWIETEKPHIGQIGAMMDEIKKVVPNAKLVYNNSPSFNWTLNFRQQVFDSMSDEGKDVSSYNRDDLMNESYDTSDLAKEADNKIRTFQADAAREAGIFHHLITLPTYHTAALSTDNLAKEYFGDNGMLGYVAGVQRKEIREGIACVKHQNMSGSDMGDDHKEYFAGDAALKAAGEDNTMNQF
;
A
#
# COMPACT_ATOMS: atom_id res chain seq x y z
N ASP A 1 -2.02 7.26 16.27
CA ASP A 1 -3.21 7.98 15.95
C ASP A 1 -3.09 8.83 14.68
N GLY A 2 -1.94 9.42 14.38
CA GLY A 2 -1.72 10.16 13.14
C GLY A 2 -1.97 9.33 11.88
N VAL A 3 -1.64 8.05 11.90
CA VAL A 3 -1.94 7.13 10.80
C VAL A 3 -3.46 7.01 10.55
N ILE A 4 -4.24 6.95 11.61
CA ILE A 4 -5.71 6.91 11.51
C ILE A 4 -6.21 8.20 10.88
N VAL A 5 -5.66 9.31 11.29
CA VAL A 5 -6.07 10.62 10.81
C VAL A 5 -5.66 10.85 9.36
N ALA A 6 -4.45 10.48 8.97
CA ALA A 6 -4.02 10.56 7.57
C ALA A 6 -4.92 9.71 6.67
N ARG A 7 -5.40 8.61 7.19
CA ARG A 7 -6.36 7.77 6.52
C ARG A 7 -7.80 8.26 6.63
N THR A 8 -8.06 9.33 7.35
CA THR A 8 -9.44 9.80 7.48
C THR A 8 -10.01 10.17 6.13
N ASP A 9 -9.25 10.84 5.29
CA ASP A 9 -9.67 11.07 3.92
C ASP A 9 -9.66 9.76 3.11
N SER A 10 -8.63 8.95 3.25
CA SER A 10 -8.60 7.60 2.69
C SER A 10 -9.67 6.70 3.30
N LEU A 11 -10.00 6.87 4.58
CA LEU A 11 -11.12 6.18 5.22
C LEU A 11 -12.45 6.71 4.75
N GLY A 12 -12.58 8.00 4.60
CA GLY A 12 -13.74 8.61 3.96
C GLY A 12 -13.88 8.08 2.56
N ALA A 13 -12.81 8.11 1.79
CA ALA A 13 -12.72 7.49 0.49
C ALA A 13 -12.91 5.98 0.56
N GLY A 14 -12.34 5.31 1.54
CA GLY A 14 -12.50 3.88 1.77
C GLY A 14 -13.94 3.48 2.12
N LEU A 15 -14.57 4.22 2.98
CA LEU A 15 -16.00 4.07 3.29
C LEU A 15 -16.85 4.37 2.07
N THR A 16 -16.51 5.37 1.34
CA THR A 16 -17.16 5.73 0.08
C THR A 16 -16.97 4.62 -0.94
N LYS A 17 -15.79 4.06 -1.06
CA LYS A 17 -15.52 2.88 -1.90
C LYS A 17 -16.35 1.67 -1.48
N GLN A 18 -16.42 1.40 -0.20
CA GLN A 18 -17.26 0.32 0.32
C GLN A 18 -18.74 0.55 0.01
N ILE A 19 -19.20 1.77 0.14
CA ILE A 19 -20.55 2.15 -0.26
C ILE A 19 -20.70 2.06 -1.78
N ALA A 20 -19.68 2.46 -2.51
CA ALA A 20 -19.64 2.39 -3.96
C ALA A 20 -19.68 0.97 -4.52
N VAL A 21 -19.14 0.00 -3.80
CA VAL A 21 -19.24 -1.43 -4.16
C VAL A 21 -20.69 -1.84 -4.34
N THR A 22 -21.59 -1.17 -3.66
CA THR A 22 -23.04 -1.45 -3.75
C THR A 22 -23.72 -0.73 -4.89
N SER A 23 -23.02 0.02 -5.66
CA SER A 23 -23.60 0.83 -6.69
C SER A 23 -23.64 0.14 -8.06
N GLU A 24 -24.24 0.79 -9.01
CA GLU A 24 -24.95 0.22 -10.14
C GLU A 24 -24.13 -0.55 -11.17
N LYS A 25 -22.88 -0.26 -11.33
CA LYS A 25 -22.15 -0.76 -12.50
C LYS A 25 -21.25 -1.97 -12.23
N GLY A 26 -21.07 -2.33 -10.98
CA GLY A 26 -20.04 -3.28 -10.62
C GLY A 26 -18.62 -2.74 -10.83
N ASP A 27 -18.49 -1.56 -11.39
CA ASP A 27 -17.25 -0.83 -11.53
C ASP A 27 -17.11 0.15 -10.38
N LEU A 28 -16.23 -0.17 -9.45
CA LEU A 28 -16.02 0.63 -8.26
C LEU A 28 -15.60 2.06 -8.54
N GLY A 29 -14.81 2.26 -9.58
CA GLY A 29 -14.32 3.57 -9.94
C GLY A 29 -15.45 4.50 -10.37
N ASP A 30 -16.24 4.07 -11.32
CA ASP A 30 -17.33 4.88 -11.86
C ASP A 30 -18.43 5.16 -10.85
N GLN A 31 -18.78 4.15 -10.09
CA GLN A 31 -19.81 4.26 -9.07
C GLN A 31 -19.37 5.15 -7.94
N TYR A 32 -18.14 5.00 -7.57
CA TYR A 32 -17.50 5.79 -6.55
C TYR A 32 -17.44 7.26 -6.92
N ASN A 33 -17.19 7.54 -8.17
CA ASN A 33 -17.13 8.89 -8.71
C ASN A 33 -18.50 9.51 -8.98
N SER A 34 -19.54 8.70 -9.09
CA SER A 34 -20.89 9.19 -9.38
C SER A 34 -21.71 9.60 -8.16
N PHE A 35 -21.06 9.64 -7.03
CA PHE A 35 -21.78 9.74 -5.78
C PHE A 35 -22.38 11.06 -5.45
N LEU A 36 -22.00 12.03 -6.11
CA LEU A 36 -22.42 13.23 -5.49
C LEU A 36 -23.28 14.04 -6.39
N ASP A 37 -24.48 13.73 -6.25
CA ASP A 37 -25.49 14.75 -6.09
C ASP A 37 -25.47 15.21 -4.65
N VAL A 38 -24.76 16.25 -4.35
CA VAL A 38 -24.80 16.84 -3.01
C VAL A 38 -25.52 18.14 -3.09
N ASP A 39 -26.69 18.14 -2.51
CA ASP A 39 -27.45 19.37 -2.33
C ASP A 39 -26.73 20.25 -1.29
N GLU A 40 -26.80 21.54 -1.50
CA GLU A 40 -26.36 22.50 -0.50
C GLU A 40 -27.15 22.30 0.80
N ILE A 41 -26.43 22.24 1.92
CA ILE A 41 -27.03 21.94 3.22
C ILE A 41 -27.36 23.25 3.93
N THR A 42 -28.58 23.36 4.34
CA THR A 42 -28.99 24.39 5.31
C THR A 42 -28.92 23.82 6.73
N PRO A 43 -28.83 24.70 7.76
CA PRO A 43 -28.82 24.24 9.15
C PRO A 43 -30.01 23.35 9.52
N GLU A 44 -31.18 23.59 8.93
CA GLU A 44 -32.43 22.87 9.22
C GLU A 44 -32.42 21.44 8.63
N THR A 45 -31.59 21.18 7.62
CA THR A 45 -31.50 19.88 6.97
C THR A 45 -30.32 19.06 7.45
N MET A 46 -29.51 19.63 8.36
CA MET A 46 -28.31 19.04 8.87
C MET A 46 -28.60 18.05 9.99
N ASN A 47 -28.30 16.80 9.77
CA ASN A 47 -28.27 15.81 10.83
C ASN A 47 -26.80 15.51 11.19
N HIS A 48 -26.58 15.15 12.45
CA HIS A 48 -25.24 14.81 12.91
C HIS A 48 -24.65 13.66 12.09
N GLY A 49 -23.47 13.87 11.54
CA GLY A 49 -22.78 12.90 10.69
C GLY A 49 -23.16 12.90 9.20
N ASP A 50 -24.14 13.72 8.82
CA ASP A 50 -24.63 13.80 7.43
C ASP A 50 -23.96 14.91 6.61
N VAL A 51 -23.00 15.60 7.18
CA VAL A 51 -22.44 16.81 6.60
C VAL A 51 -21.04 16.58 6.08
N MET A 52 -20.82 17.01 4.86
CA MET A 52 -19.49 17.12 4.26
C MET A 52 -19.18 18.56 3.92
N ILE A 53 -17.91 18.89 3.92
CA ILE A 53 -17.41 20.14 3.38
C ILE A 53 -16.79 19.85 2.03
N SER A 54 -17.26 20.49 0.98
CA SER A 54 -16.67 20.38 -0.36
C SER A 54 -15.35 21.12 -0.45
N GLN A 55 -14.59 20.88 -1.52
CA GLN A 55 -13.30 21.53 -1.75
C GLN A 55 -13.36 23.06 -1.78
N ASP A 56 -14.49 23.62 -2.14
CA ASP A 56 -14.74 25.08 -2.13
C ASP A 56 -15.26 25.59 -0.79
N GLY A 57 -15.23 24.78 0.25
CA GLY A 57 -15.65 25.14 1.61
C GLY A 57 -17.16 25.13 1.85
N LYS A 58 -17.96 24.69 0.89
CA LYS A 58 -19.39 24.57 1.07
C LYS A 58 -19.75 23.35 1.88
N ILE A 59 -20.74 23.48 2.72
CA ILE A 59 -21.36 22.36 3.42
C ILE A 59 -22.30 21.65 2.45
N VAL A 60 -22.10 20.35 2.30
CA VAL A 60 -22.84 19.53 1.35
C VAL A 60 -23.43 18.30 2.02
N ARG A 61 -24.57 17.86 1.55
CA ARG A 61 -25.27 16.70 2.10
C ARG A 61 -25.06 15.48 1.19
N PRO A 62 -24.54 14.37 1.73
CA PRO A 62 -24.48 13.14 0.97
C PRO A 62 -25.87 12.57 0.75
N LYS A 63 -26.09 11.98 -0.40
CA LYS A 63 -27.33 11.29 -0.73
C LYS A 63 -27.48 10.03 0.12
N ARG A 64 -28.63 9.86 0.76
CA ARG A 64 -28.92 8.67 1.54
C ARG A 64 -29.45 7.56 0.64
N LEU A 65 -28.86 6.39 0.74
CA LEU A 65 -29.31 5.20 0.02
C LEU A 65 -30.44 4.49 0.75
N PRO A 66 -31.28 3.69 0.02
CA PRO A 66 -32.34 2.88 0.64
C PRO A 66 -31.84 1.92 1.72
N SER A 67 -30.59 1.48 1.64
CA SER A 67 -29.90 0.64 2.62
C SER A 67 -29.52 1.37 3.90
N ASN A 68 -29.89 2.63 4.05
CA ASN A 68 -29.49 3.51 5.16
C ASN A 68 -28.00 3.88 5.14
N LEU A 69 -27.29 3.63 4.06
CA LEU A 69 -25.93 4.05 3.81
C LEU A 69 -25.92 5.42 3.13
N TYR A 70 -24.77 6.08 3.21
CA TYR A 70 -24.55 7.35 2.54
C TYR A 70 -23.62 7.18 1.35
N GLN A 71 -23.93 7.90 0.29
CA GLN A 71 -23.02 8.05 -0.84
C GLN A 71 -22.31 9.39 -0.71
N PHE A 72 -21.03 9.34 -0.98
CA PHE A 72 -20.18 10.52 -0.99
C PHE A 72 -19.57 10.67 -2.36
N LYS A 73 -19.42 11.88 -2.85
CA LYS A 73 -18.73 12.11 -4.12
C LYS A 73 -17.26 11.78 -3.99
N ALA A 74 -16.83 10.92 -4.81
CA ALA A 74 -15.41 10.75 -5.05
C ALA A 74 -14.86 12.06 -5.63
N GLY A 75 -13.58 12.29 -5.43
CA GLY A 75 -12.96 13.49 -5.96
C GLY A 75 -12.99 14.66 -4.99
N THR A 76 -13.17 14.40 -3.72
CA THR A 76 -12.69 15.31 -2.70
C THR A 76 -11.17 15.43 -2.76
N GLY A 77 -10.53 14.40 -3.31
CA GLY A 77 -9.19 14.41 -3.87
C GLY A 77 -8.11 15.06 -3.01
N GLU A 78 -7.15 15.60 -3.70
CA GLU A 78 -5.93 16.18 -3.12
C GLU A 78 -6.22 17.34 -2.15
N ALA A 79 -7.12 18.26 -2.52
CA ALA A 79 -7.45 19.40 -1.65
C ALA A 79 -8.08 18.97 -0.31
N ARG A 80 -8.88 17.91 -0.33
CA ARG A 80 -9.44 17.35 0.90
C ARG A 80 -8.39 16.64 1.75
N CYS A 81 -7.50 15.91 1.11
CA CYS A 81 -6.36 15.27 1.75
C CYS A 81 -5.47 16.29 2.48
N ILE A 82 -5.18 17.40 1.82
CA ILE A 82 -4.41 18.52 2.40
C ILE A 82 -5.14 19.10 3.62
N LEU A 83 -6.43 19.39 3.47
CA LEU A 83 -7.24 19.97 4.57
C LEU A 83 -7.32 19.03 5.77
N ASP A 84 -7.59 17.76 5.56
CA ASP A 84 -7.66 16.77 6.63
C ASP A 84 -6.31 16.55 7.30
N SER A 85 -5.23 16.58 6.53
CA SER A 85 -3.86 16.50 7.04
C SER A 85 -3.54 17.68 7.95
N ILE A 86 -3.85 18.90 7.51
CA ILE A 86 -3.65 20.13 8.29
C ILE A 86 -4.47 20.09 9.59
N THR A 87 -5.76 19.78 9.46
CA THR A 87 -6.67 19.71 10.61
C THR A 87 -6.19 18.68 11.62
N SER A 88 -5.73 17.56 11.16
CA SER A 88 -5.23 16.47 12.00
C SER A 88 -3.98 16.84 12.77
N LEU A 89 -3.02 17.43 12.07
CA LEU A 89 -1.77 17.91 12.69
C LEU A 89 -2.05 19.00 13.72
N GLN A 90 -2.98 19.91 13.44
CA GLN A 90 -3.39 20.95 14.39
C GLN A 90 -4.12 20.39 15.61
N ASN A 91 -4.73 19.22 15.49
CA ASN A 91 -5.39 18.52 16.58
C ASN A 91 -4.54 17.43 17.25
N GLY A 92 -3.24 17.45 17.05
CA GLY A 92 -2.29 16.67 17.83
C GLY A 92 -1.80 15.37 17.16
N ALA A 93 -2.02 15.19 15.88
CA ALA A 93 -1.35 14.12 15.15
C ALA A 93 0.15 14.39 15.04
N ASP A 94 0.99 13.39 15.33
CA ASP A 94 2.43 13.51 15.24
C ASP A 94 2.94 13.45 13.80
N LEU A 95 2.27 12.66 12.97
CA LEU A 95 2.57 12.48 11.55
C LEU A 95 1.33 12.03 10.78
N ILE A 96 1.36 12.22 9.48
CA ILE A 96 0.26 11.89 8.58
C ILE A 96 0.70 10.82 7.58
N TRP A 97 -0.11 9.79 7.43
CA TRP A 97 0.08 8.77 6.41
C TRP A 97 -0.79 9.11 5.19
N ILE A 98 -0.11 9.42 4.07
CA ILE A 98 -0.75 9.75 2.81
C ILE A 98 -0.62 8.63 1.79
N GLU A 99 -1.60 8.57 0.91
CA GLU A 99 -1.61 7.75 -0.29
C GLU A 99 -2.17 8.58 -1.44
N THR A 100 -1.51 8.55 -2.58
CA THR A 100 -1.94 9.22 -3.80
C THR A 100 -2.62 8.23 -4.75
N GLU A 101 -3.23 8.73 -5.81
CA GLU A 101 -3.84 7.90 -6.85
C GLU A 101 -2.79 7.04 -7.58
N LYS A 102 -1.60 7.57 -7.73
CA LYS A 102 -0.46 6.93 -8.39
C LYS A 102 0.85 7.41 -7.78
N PRO A 103 1.95 6.65 -7.93
CA PRO A 103 3.25 7.03 -7.37
C PRO A 103 3.88 8.15 -8.20
N HIS A 104 3.56 9.40 -7.88
CA HIS A 104 4.05 10.58 -8.58
C HIS A 104 4.67 11.59 -7.60
N ILE A 105 6.00 11.72 -7.62
CA ILE A 105 6.74 12.55 -6.66
C ILE A 105 6.30 14.00 -6.70
N GLY A 106 6.07 14.55 -7.88
CA GLY A 106 5.60 15.93 -8.03
C GLY A 106 4.26 16.19 -7.34
N GLN A 107 3.32 15.24 -7.42
CA GLN A 107 2.05 15.35 -6.71
C GLN A 107 2.25 15.29 -5.20
N ILE A 108 3.06 14.34 -4.73
CA ILE A 108 3.38 14.21 -3.30
C ILE A 108 4.04 15.49 -2.78
N GLY A 109 4.99 16.04 -3.53
CA GLY A 109 5.68 17.29 -3.20
C GLY A 109 4.73 18.48 -3.12
N ALA A 110 3.85 18.63 -4.09
CA ALA A 110 2.86 19.71 -4.09
C ALA A 110 1.92 19.63 -2.87
N MET A 111 1.45 18.43 -2.52
CA MET A 111 0.65 18.22 -1.30
C MET A 111 1.43 18.59 -0.04
N MET A 112 2.69 18.15 0.04
CA MET A 112 3.57 18.46 1.18
C MET A 112 3.80 19.96 1.33
N ASP A 113 4.01 20.66 0.23
CA ASP A 113 4.23 22.10 0.23
C ASP A 113 2.98 22.85 0.73
N GLU A 114 1.79 22.47 0.29
CA GLU A 114 0.55 23.07 0.77
C GLU A 114 0.32 22.81 2.27
N ILE A 115 0.57 21.60 2.75
CA ILE A 115 0.46 21.28 4.16
C ILE A 115 1.47 22.09 4.97
N LYS A 116 2.70 22.22 4.51
CA LYS A 116 3.77 22.96 5.21
C LYS A 116 3.56 24.47 5.24
N LYS A 117 2.78 25.05 4.34
CA LYS A 117 2.40 26.46 4.45
C LYS A 117 1.65 26.76 5.74
N VAL A 118 0.89 25.79 6.27
CA VAL A 118 0.07 25.94 7.48
C VAL A 118 0.77 25.30 8.68
N VAL A 119 1.38 24.13 8.49
CA VAL A 119 2.08 23.37 9.52
C VAL A 119 3.54 23.15 9.06
N PRO A 120 4.45 24.10 9.31
CA PRO A 120 5.81 24.05 8.73
C PRO A 120 6.61 22.80 9.09
N ASN A 121 6.34 22.21 10.24
CA ASN A 121 7.04 21.02 10.75
C ASN A 121 6.28 19.72 10.46
N ALA A 122 5.32 19.74 9.53
CA ALA A 122 4.55 18.56 9.17
C ALA A 122 5.47 17.40 8.76
N LYS A 123 5.14 16.21 9.26
CA LYS A 123 5.81 14.96 8.92
C LYS A 123 4.81 14.03 8.25
N LEU A 124 5.21 13.49 7.11
CA LEU A 124 4.37 12.59 6.35
C LEU A 124 5.05 11.23 6.15
N VAL A 125 4.23 10.21 6.17
CA VAL A 125 4.55 8.84 5.78
C VAL A 125 3.86 8.56 4.45
N TYR A 126 4.56 7.97 3.51
CA TYR A 126 3.98 7.64 2.23
C TYR A 126 3.70 6.14 2.09
N ASN A 127 2.51 5.82 1.61
CA ASN A 127 2.17 4.45 1.28
C ASN A 127 2.64 4.09 -0.15
N ASN A 128 3.68 3.28 -0.23
CA ASN A 128 4.07 2.61 -1.48
C ASN A 128 3.08 1.48 -1.74
N SER A 129 1.88 1.84 -2.17
CA SER A 129 0.77 0.88 -2.29
C SER A 129 1.06 -0.20 -3.32
N PRO A 130 0.87 -1.49 -2.99
CA PRO A 130 0.90 -2.57 -3.97
C PRO A 130 -0.30 -2.56 -4.92
N SER A 131 -1.30 -1.71 -4.67
CA SER A 131 -2.41 -1.49 -5.59
C SER A 131 -2.00 -0.71 -6.83
N PHE A 132 -0.88 0.00 -6.80
CA PHE A 132 -0.35 0.67 -7.97
C PHE A 132 0.25 -0.36 -8.92
N ASN A 133 -0.03 -0.23 -10.20
CA ASN A 133 0.81 -0.85 -11.20
C ASN A 133 2.07 0.02 -11.38
N TRP A 134 3.09 -0.24 -10.55
CA TRP A 134 4.33 0.53 -10.53
C TRP A 134 5.00 0.60 -11.89
N THR A 135 5.14 -0.53 -12.56
CA THR A 135 5.76 -0.60 -13.89
C THR A 135 5.01 0.27 -14.90
N LEU A 136 3.70 0.10 -15.00
CA LEU A 136 2.89 0.89 -15.94
C LEU A 136 2.98 2.39 -15.64
N ASN A 137 2.81 2.76 -14.38
CA ASN A 137 2.84 4.17 -13.97
C ASN A 137 4.17 4.86 -14.32
N PHE A 138 5.29 4.19 -14.05
CA PHE A 138 6.59 4.77 -14.35
C PHE A 138 6.94 4.74 -15.83
N ARG A 139 6.55 3.69 -16.56
CA ARG A 139 6.68 3.66 -18.02
C ARG A 139 5.86 4.78 -18.68
N GLN A 140 4.66 5.07 -18.21
CA GLN A 140 3.86 6.20 -18.68
C GLN A 140 4.53 7.53 -18.38
N GLN A 141 5.01 7.74 -17.17
CA GLN A 141 5.72 8.97 -16.80
C GLN A 141 6.98 9.19 -17.66
N VAL A 142 7.75 8.13 -17.90
CA VAL A 142 8.94 8.23 -18.78
C VAL A 142 8.55 8.47 -20.23
N PHE A 143 7.54 7.79 -20.73
CA PHE A 143 7.03 8.02 -22.08
C PHE A 143 6.59 9.47 -22.28
N ASP A 144 5.79 9.99 -21.36
CA ASP A 144 5.29 11.36 -21.42
C ASP A 144 6.46 12.37 -21.34
N SER A 145 7.43 12.15 -20.44
CA SER A 145 8.65 12.98 -20.35
C SER A 145 9.48 12.95 -21.64
N MET A 146 9.68 11.78 -22.23
CA MET A 146 10.40 11.64 -23.49
C MET A 146 9.68 12.39 -24.62
N SER A 147 8.36 12.29 -24.68
CA SER A 147 7.53 12.99 -25.67
C SER A 147 7.62 14.49 -25.48
N ASP A 148 7.53 14.98 -24.27
CA ASP A 148 7.62 16.42 -23.95
C ASP A 148 9.00 17.01 -24.28
N GLU A 149 10.05 16.21 -24.13
CA GLU A 149 11.42 16.55 -24.51
C GLU A 149 11.67 16.47 -26.03
N GLY A 150 10.67 16.06 -26.81
CA GLY A 150 10.78 15.90 -28.26
C GLY A 150 11.61 14.69 -28.70
N LYS A 151 11.82 13.72 -27.84
CA LYS A 151 12.46 12.45 -28.18
C LYS A 151 11.53 11.57 -29.01
N ASP A 152 12.12 10.74 -29.85
CA ASP A 152 11.33 9.80 -30.66
C ASP A 152 10.74 8.69 -29.77
N VAL A 153 9.43 8.67 -29.65
CA VAL A 153 8.65 7.65 -28.94
C VAL A 153 7.82 6.77 -29.88
N SER A 154 8.00 6.90 -31.19
CA SER A 154 7.19 6.20 -32.21
C SER A 154 7.31 4.67 -32.15
N SER A 155 8.37 4.14 -31.55
CA SER A 155 8.58 2.70 -31.34
C SER A 155 7.74 2.14 -30.17
N TYR A 156 7.09 2.97 -29.38
CA TYR A 156 6.31 2.57 -28.23
C TYR A 156 4.82 2.82 -28.45
N ASN A 157 4.01 1.87 -28.03
CA ASN A 157 2.57 2.06 -27.94
C ASN A 157 2.19 2.50 -26.53
N ARG A 158 1.73 3.75 -26.38
CA ARG A 158 1.37 4.31 -25.05
C ARG A 158 0.27 3.52 -24.34
N ASP A 159 -0.63 2.90 -25.11
CA ASP A 159 -1.74 2.13 -24.55
C ASP A 159 -1.34 0.69 -24.16
N ASP A 160 -0.14 0.25 -24.53
CA ASP A 160 0.37 -1.10 -24.29
C ASP A 160 1.81 -1.09 -23.75
N LEU A 161 2.12 -0.18 -22.84
CA LEU A 161 3.47 -0.06 -22.25
C LEU A 161 3.84 -1.24 -21.33
N MET A 162 2.92 -2.14 -21.02
CA MET A 162 3.19 -3.39 -20.31
C MET A 162 3.66 -4.52 -21.20
N ASN A 163 3.77 -4.30 -22.49
CA ASN A 163 4.23 -5.32 -23.42
C ASN A 163 5.66 -5.76 -23.09
N GLU A 164 5.85 -7.07 -22.97
CA GLU A 164 7.16 -7.68 -22.61
C GLU A 164 8.27 -7.34 -23.60
N SER A 165 7.92 -7.05 -24.86
CA SER A 165 8.89 -6.62 -25.88
C SER A 165 9.61 -5.32 -25.51
N TYR A 166 9.05 -4.53 -24.60
CA TYR A 166 9.67 -3.30 -24.11
C TYR A 166 10.57 -3.48 -22.89
N ASP A 167 10.61 -4.66 -22.26
CA ASP A 167 11.32 -4.86 -20.97
C ASP A 167 12.83 -4.57 -21.05
N THR A 168 13.42 -4.69 -22.23
CA THR A 168 14.84 -4.37 -22.44
C THR A 168 15.07 -2.98 -23.06
N SER A 169 14.02 -2.22 -23.33
CA SER A 169 14.09 -0.89 -23.94
C SER A 169 14.67 0.16 -22.99
N ASP A 170 15.11 1.28 -23.54
CA ASP A 170 15.62 2.38 -22.73
C ASP A 170 14.50 3.03 -21.88
N LEU A 171 13.27 3.04 -22.39
CA LEU A 171 12.08 3.46 -21.65
C LEU A 171 11.88 2.61 -20.38
N ALA A 172 11.94 1.29 -20.52
CA ALA A 172 11.77 0.38 -19.39
C ALA A 172 12.91 0.51 -18.38
N LYS A 173 14.15 0.59 -18.85
CA LYS A 173 15.33 0.78 -17.98
C LYS A 173 15.24 2.08 -17.17
N GLU A 174 14.81 3.16 -17.81
CA GLU A 174 14.63 4.44 -17.11
C GLU A 174 13.48 4.37 -16.11
N ALA A 175 12.36 3.72 -16.46
CA ALA A 175 11.25 3.50 -15.54
C ALA A 175 11.69 2.67 -14.31
N ASP A 176 12.42 1.58 -14.52
CA ASP A 176 12.96 0.75 -13.43
C ASP A 176 13.95 1.53 -12.57
N ASN A 177 14.75 2.40 -13.17
CA ASN A 177 15.64 3.29 -12.43
C ASN A 177 14.86 4.24 -11.53
N LYS A 178 13.81 4.87 -12.05
CA LYS A 178 12.94 5.76 -11.27
C LYS A 178 12.20 5.02 -10.14
N ILE A 179 11.76 3.78 -10.38
CA ILE A 179 11.18 2.93 -9.32
C ILE A 179 12.22 2.67 -8.22
N ARG A 180 13.43 2.32 -8.60
CA ARG A 180 14.53 2.02 -7.67
C ARG A 180 14.92 3.22 -6.81
N THR A 181 14.91 4.42 -7.38
CA THR A 181 15.29 5.66 -6.67
C THR A 181 14.11 6.35 -5.99
N PHE A 182 12.88 5.88 -6.18
CA PHE A 182 11.65 6.56 -5.77
C PHE A 182 11.67 7.08 -4.33
N GLN A 183 12.10 6.26 -3.37
CA GLN A 183 12.13 6.64 -1.96
C GLN A 183 13.17 7.75 -1.70
N ALA A 184 14.33 7.66 -2.33
CA ALA A 184 15.37 8.68 -2.22
C ALA A 184 14.94 10.00 -2.87
N ASP A 185 14.24 9.91 -3.99
CA ASP A 185 13.72 11.07 -4.72
C ASP A 185 12.57 11.71 -3.95
N ALA A 186 11.66 10.93 -3.37
CA ALA A 186 10.61 11.43 -2.49
C ALA A 186 11.16 12.12 -1.23
N ALA A 187 12.26 11.61 -0.67
CA ALA A 187 12.94 12.27 0.45
C ALA A 187 13.53 13.61 0.04
N ARG A 188 14.18 13.66 -1.11
CA ARG A 188 14.87 14.86 -1.61
C ARG A 188 13.92 15.93 -2.10
N GLU A 189 12.88 15.53 -2.85
CA GLU A 189 12.00 16.44 -3.58
C GLU A 189 10.71 16.75 -2.84
N ALA A 190 10.18 15.80 -2.07
CA ALA A 190 8.93 15.96 -1.31
C ALA A 190 9.13 15.97 0.21
N GLY A 191 10.34 15.73 0.71
CA GLY A 191 10.63 15.71 2.15
C GLY A 191 9.98 14.54 2.89
N ILE A 192 9.74 13.43 2.21
CA ILE A 192 9.17 12.22 2.78
C ILE A 192 10.27 11.22 3.05
N PHE A 193 10.54 10.96 4.33
CA PHE A 193 11.61 10.07 4.78
C PHE A 193 11.12 8.73 5.31
N HIS A 194 9.81 8.58 5.48
CA HIS A 194 9.20 7.35 5.98
C HIS A 194 8.25 6.79 4.94
N HIS A 195 8.51 5.56 4.56
CA HIS A 195 7.73 4.83 3.57
C HIS A 195 7.21 3.52 4.14
N LEU A 196 6.01 3.16 3.77
CA LEU A 196 5.41 1.87 4.09
C LEU A 196 5.03 1.17 2.79
N ILE A 197 5.20 -0.14 2.76
CA ILE A 197 4.57 -1.00 1.76
C ILE A 197 3.46 -1.73 2.50
N THR A 198 2.22 -1.54 2.08
CA THR A 198 1.10 -2.29 2.65
C THR A 198 1.06 -3.70 2.07
N LEU A 199 0.77 -4.69 2.91
CA LEU A 199 0.58 -6.09 2.52
C LEU A 199 1.79 -6.77 1.81
N PRO A 200 3.06 -6.41 2.04
CA PRO A 200 4.16 -7.03 1.32
C PRO A 200 4.29 -8.51 1.66
N THR A 201 4.12 -8.87 2.92
CA THR A 201 4.16 -10.26 3.38
C THR A 201 3.03 -11.09 2.78
N TYR A 202 1.83 -10.52 2.69
CA TYR A 202 0.69 -11.17 2.04
C TYR A 202 1.00 -11.53 0.58
N HIS A 203 1.45 -10.57 -0.21
CA HIS A 203 1.77 -10.80 -1.62
C HIS A 203 2.93 -11.78 -1.81
N THR A 204 3.97 -11.65 -0.99
CA THR A 204 5.11 -12.55 -1.01
C THR A 204 4.69 -13.98 -0.64
N ALA A 205 3.92 -14.14 0.42
CA ALA A 205 3.41 -15.45 0.84
C ALA A 205 2.49 -16.06 -0.22
N ALA A 206 1.58 -15.27 -0.80
CA ALA A 206 0.67 -15.75 -1.83
C ALA A 206 1.44 -16.28 -3.07
N LEU A 207 2.39 -15.49 -3.58
CA LEU A 207 3.20 -15.90 -4.72
C LEU A 207 4.05 -17.14 -4.41
N SER A 208 4.70 -17.16 -3.25
CA SER A 208 5.56 -18.29 -2.85
C SER A 208 4.75 -19.56 -2.65
N THR A 209 3.56 -19.45 -2.05
CA THR A 209 2.65 -20.59 -1.84
C THR A 209 2.10 -21.13 -3.15
N ASP A 210 1.72 -20.25 -4.08
CA ASP A 210 1.25 -20.66 -5.41
C ASP A 210 2.35 -21.38 -6.19
N ASN A 211 3.58 -20.85 -6.18
CA ASN A 211 4.71 -21.49 -6.80
C ASN A 211 4.99 -22.87 -6.18
N LEU A 212 5.00 -22.96 -4.84
CA LEU A 212 5.18 -24.22 -4.14
C LEU A 212 4.10 -25.24 -4.50
N ALA A 213 2.84 -24.80 -4.54
CA ALA A 213 1.74 -25.68 -4.90
C ALA A 213 1.89 -26.25 -6.32
N LYS A 214 2.23 -25.40 -7.28
CA LYS A 214 2.46 -25.81 -8.68
C LYS A 214 3.59 -26.83 -8.80
N GLU A 215 4.69 -26.61 -8.10
CA GLU A 215 5.84 -27.51 -8.14
C GLU A 215 5.58 -28.82 -7.39
N TYR A 216 4.95 -28.75 -6.20
CA TYR A 216 4.71 -29.89 -5.33
C TYR A 216 3.64 -30.84 -5.88
N PHE A 217 2.55 -30.30 -6.39
CA PHE A 217 1.44 -31.10 -6.99
C PHE A 217 1.65 -31.41 -8.47
N GLY A 218 2.69 -30.85 -9.09
CA GLY A 218 3.18 -31.21 -10.41
C GLY A 218 4.09 -32.43 -10.37
N ASP A 219 4.99 -32.51 -11.35
CA ASP A 219 5.88 -33.69 -11.52
C ASP A 219 7.05 -33.72 -10.52
N ASN A 220 7.29 -32.65 -9.76
CA ASN A 220 8.46 -32.51 -8.88
C ASN A 220 8.25 -33.02 -7.46
N GLY A 221 7.00 -33.13 -6.97
CA GLY A 221 6.70 -33.57 -5.61
C GLY A 221 7.52 -32.87 -4.54
N MET A 222 8.10 -33.65 -3.62
CA MET A 222 8.98 -33.11 -2.56
C MET A 222 10.20 -32.34 -3.09
N LEU A 223 10.67 -32.63 -4.30
CA LEU A 223 11.77 -31.86 -4.88
C LEU A 223 11.36 -30.40 -5.16
N GLY A 224 10.10 -30.15 -5.48
CA GLY A 224 9.54 -28.80 -5.62
C GLY A 224 9.76 -27.98 -4.34
N TYR A 225 9.41 -28.54 -3.18
CA TYR A 225 9.68 -27.91 -1.90
C TYR A 225 11.19 -27.77 -1.62
N VAL A 226 11.93 -28.86 -1.75
CA VAL A 226 13.36 -28.88 -1.41
C VAL A 226 14.17 -27.91 -2.28
N ALA A 227 13.95 -27.91 -3.59
CA ALA A 227 14.68 -27.05 -4.50
C ALA A 227 14.17 -25.59 -4.48
N GLY A 228 12.85 -25.43 -4.37
CA GLY A 228 12.21 -24.13 -4.42
C GLY A 228 12.34 -23.32 -3.13
N VAL A 229 12.37 -23.99 -1.98
CA VAL A 229 12.36 -23.37 -0.66
C VAL A 229 13.60 -23.76 0.16
N GLN A 230 13.68 -24.97 0.64
CA GLN A 230 14.64 -25.37 1.67
C GLN A 230 16.11 -25.12 1.26
N ARG A 231 16.51 -25.52 0.05
CA ARG A 231 17.88 -25.27 -0.43
C ARG A 231 18.24 -23.79 -0.51
N LYS A 232 17.26 -22.95 -0.84
CA LYS A 232 17.46 -21.50 -0.90
C LYS A 232 17.63 -20.93 0.50
N GLU A 233 16.75 -21.30 1.42
CA GLU A 233 16.85 -20.88 2.83
C GLU A 233 18.21 -21.25 3.44
N ILE A 234 18.67 -22.47 3.22
CA ILE A 234 19.98 -22.94 3.72
C ILE A 234 21.12 -22.11 3.10
N ARG A 235 21.11 -21.90 1.78
CA ARG A 235 22.19 -21.18 1.08
C ARG A 235 22.24 -19.70 1.41
N GLU A 236 21.10 -19.11 1.65
CA GLU A 236 20.96 -17.69 1.97
C GLU A 236 21.04 -17.40 3.48
N GLY A 237 21.16 -18.46 4.30
CA GLY A 237 21.25 -18.33 5.75
C GLY A 237 19.98 -17.80 6.39
N ILE A 238 18.80 -18.13 5.83
CA ILE A 238 17.52 -17.70 6.35
C ILE A 238 17.23 -18.37 7.69
N ALA A 239 17.03 -17.59 8.73
CA ALA A 239 16.90 -18.08 10.10
C ALA A 239 15.74 -19.09 10.30
N CYS A 240 14.67 -18.98 9.50
CA CYS A 240 13.52 -19.88 9.61
C CYS A 240 13.78 -21.33 9.20
N VAL A 241 14.93 -21.63 8.58
CA VAL A 241 15.41 -23.02 8.41
C VAL A 241 15.43 -23.76 9.74
N LYS A 242 15.82 -23.07 10.80
CA LYS A 242 15.73 -23.55 12.19
C LYS A 242 14.39 -23.17 12.80
N HIS A 243 13.31 -23.70 12.25
CA HIS A 243 11.95 -23.29 12.61
C HIS A 243 11.59 -23.57 14.07
N GLN A 244 12.21 -24.56 14.72
CA GLN A 244 12.01 -24.83 16.15
C GLN A 244 12.50 -23.63 16.97
N ASN A 245 13.71 -23.15 16.72
CA ASN A 245 14.25 -21.96 17.39
C ASN A 245 13.40 -20.73 17.06
N MET A 246 13.06 -20.55 15.78
CA MET A 246 12.25 -19.43 15.33
C MET A 246 10.85 -19.41 15.98
N SER A 247 10.26 -20.58 16.22
CA SER A 247 8.96 -20.73 16.90
C SER A 247 9.02 -20.62 18.42
N GLY A 248 10.21 -20.50 18.99
CA GLY A 248 10.42 -20.41 20.44
C GLY A 248 10.40 -21.75 21.17
N SER A 249 10.64 -22.85 20.47
CA SER A 249 10.74 -24.17 21.12
C SER A 249 11.84 -24.24 22.17
N ASP A 250 12.96 -23.58 21.92
CA ASP A 250 14.07 -23.47 22.86
C ASP A 250 13.63 -22.83 24.20
N MET A 251 12.93 -21.70 24.10
CA MET A 251 12.40 -21.01 25.28
C MET A 251 11.39 -21.89 26.03
N GLY A 252 10.58 -22.65 25.30
CA GLY A 252 9.66 -23.63 25.90
C GLY A 252 10.38 -24.76 26.60
N ASP A 253 11.47 -25.25 26.02
CA ASP A 253 12.30 -26.31 26.62
C ASP A 253 13.09 -25.80 27.83
N ASP A 254 13.63 -24.56 27.77
CA ASP A 254 14.28 -23.92 28.92
C ASP A 254 13.31 -23.76 30.11
N HIS A 255 12.08 -23.37 29.85
CA HIS A 255 11.05 -23.31 30.92
C HIS A 255 10.77 -24.67 31.53
N LYS A 256 10.65 -25.72 30.70
CA LYS A 256 10.45 -27.09 31.22
C LYS A 256 11.64 -27.54 32.07
N GLU A 257 12.85 -27.29 31.60
CA GLU A 257 14.07 -27.63 32.34
C GLU A 257 14.17 -26.87 33.67
N TYR A 258 13.79 -25.58 33.67
CA TYR A 258 13.77 -24.80 34.90
C TYR A 258 12.86 -25.41 35.99
N PHE A 259 11.72 -25.96 35.61
CA PHE A 259 10.76 -26.53 36.56
C PHE A 259 10.97 -28.02 36.84
N ALA A 260 11.46 -28.82 35.90
CA ALA A 260 11.56 -30.26 35.99
C ALA A 260 13.02 -30.78 36.01
N GLY A 261 14.00 -29.88 35.88
CA GLY A 261 15.42 -30.26 35.82
C GLY A 261 15.72 -31.20 34.65
N ASP A 262 16.71 -32.05 34.84
CA ASP A 262 17.18 -32.99 33.79
C ASP A 262 16.11 -34.01 33.35
N ALA A 263 15.01 -34.11 34.08
CA ALA A 263 13.87 -34.95 33.68
C ALA A 263 12.93 -34.32 32.67
N ALA A 264 13.18 -33.07 32.26
CA ALA A 264 12.36 -32.38 31.30
C ALA A 264 12.42 -33.03 29.93
N LEU A 265 11.26 -33.30 29.34
CA LEU A 265 11.16 -33.75 27.94
C LEU A 265 11.27 -32.51 26.99
N LYS A 266 12.36 -32.43 26.29
CA LYS A 266 12.65 -31.35 25.38
C LYS A 266 12.14 -31.66 23.95
N ALA A 267 11.47 -30.71 23.35
CA ALA A 267 10.99 -30.83 21.95
C ALA A 267 12.12 -30.67 20.94
N ALA A 268 13.11 -29.83 21.24
CA ALA A 268 14.27 -29.55 20.40
C ALA A 268 15.59 -30.07 20.99
N GLY A 269 15.54 -31.14 21.82
CA GLY A 269 16.71 -31.74 22.44
C GLY A 269 17.57 -32.60 21.52
N GLU A 270 18.71 -33.07 22.03
CA GLU A 270 19.69 -33.88 21.29
C GLU A 270 19.09 -35.12 20.65
N ASP A 271 18.16 -35.76 21.35
CA ASP A 271 17.48 -36.98 20.90
C ASP A 271 16.34 -36.70 19.90
N ASN A 272 16.16 -35.49 19.52
CA ASN A 272 15.02 -35.05 18.68
C ASN A 272 15.48 -34.27 17.45
N THR A 273 15.35 -32.94 17.47
CA THR A 273 15.56 -32.11 16.29
C THR A 273 16.77 -31.18 16.37
N MET A 274 17.50 -31.18 17.48
CA MET A 274 18.63 -30.27 17.74
C MET A 274 19.71 -30.30 16.67
N ASN A 275 19.98 -31.45 16.06
CA ASN A 275 21.05 -31.64 15.09
C ASN A 275 20.56 -31.81 13.66
N GLN A 276 19.33 -31.44 13.36
CA GLN A 276 18.76 -31.62 12.00
C GLN A 276 19.20 -30.53 11.00
N PHE A 277 19.65 -29.37 11.49
CA PHE A 277 20.13 -28.28 10.65
C PHE A 277 21.36 -27.59 11.23
#